data_ae47889bba37caae81269c400d5e7bf2
#
_entry.id   ae47889bba37caae81269c400d5e7bf2
#
_cell.length_a   1.000
_cell.length_b   1.000
_cell.length_c   1.000
_cell.angle_alpha   90.00
_cell.angle_beta   90.00
_cell.angle_gamma   90.00
#
_symmetry.space_group_name_H-M   'P 1'
#
loop_
_entity.id
_entity.type
_entity.pdbx_description
1 polymer ?
#
loop_
_entity_poly.entity_id
_entity_poly.type
_entity_poly.pdbx_seq_one_letter_code
_entity_poly.pdbx_strand_id
1 'polypeptide(L)'
;MKLSRGHHRYLTDSNGKVETQKLIKEEPWAQEVFEKLKQRTDRYADRGPEWLTSRLQMYWKTHATEVYIKGEYYDHAGGEKAPAPTAMNTGARSHATNYVRPKLEDLKPYQEDARGMYLANGTLEGSPYEWVNSRTTGNIIQSINVEILGIARDAAFLWWMTGEKKYADLAASVFDTYMTGIYYRNVPKDLNHGHQQTLVGMSSFEVIHEDAVNALVPLYDFLYDYLKTDKADKMDIYAGAFKKWADNIIDNGVPHNNWNLMQARYIMSIGMILESDASYPDKKGGEYYIDYVLNRSS
;
A
#
# COMPACT_ATOMS: atom_id res chain seq x y z
N MET A 1 -8.51 25.34 4.06
CA MET A 1 -9.72 24.65 3.56
C MET A 1 -10.23 23.78 4.70
N LYS A 2 -11.50 23.87 5.09
CA LYS A 2 -12.02 22.95 6.14
C LYS A 2 -12.49 21.66 5.49
N LEU A 3 -12.00 20.54 5.96
CA LEU A 3 -12.55 19.23 5.64
C LEU A 3 -13.90 19.11 6.35
N SER A 4 -14.97 19.48 5.67
CA SER A 4 -16.30 19.59 6.27
C SER A 4 -17.17 18.34 6.15
N ARG A 5 -16.64 17.26 5.57
CA ARG A 5 -17.41 16.04 5.29
C ARG A 5 -16.80 14.84 6.01
N GLY A 6 -17.65 13.99 6.55
CA GLY A 6 -17.26 12.65 6.99
C GLY A 6 -16.83 11.75 5.83
N HIS A 7 -16.35 10.55 6.13
CA HIS A 7 -16.12 9.52 5.12
C HIS A 7 -17.50 9.04 4.57
N HIS A 8 -17.63 8.73 3.31
CA HIS A 8 -16.58 8.61 2.31
C HIS A 8 -16.40 9.95 1.59
N ARG A 9 -15.20 10.32 1.21
CA ARG A 9 -14.93 11.66 0.68
C ARG A 9 -13.81 11.78 -0.35
N TYR A 10 -13.13 10.67 -0.63
CA TYR A 10 -12.00 10.71 -1.57
C TYR A 10 -12.46 10.65 -3.02
N LEU A 11 -13.12 9.56 -3.43
CA LEU A 11 -13.62 9.41 -4.79
C LEU A 11 -15.12 9.72 -4.92
N THR A 12 -15.85 9.61 -3.84
CA THR A 12 -17.31 9.72 -3.84
C THR A 12 -17.80 10.00 -2.43
N ASP A 13 -19.12 10.13 -2.27
CA ASP A 13 -19.81 10.28 -0.99
C ASP A 13 -21.04 9.34 -0.94
N SER A 14 -21.82 9.46 0.12
CA SER A 14 -23.04 8.65 0.28
C SER A 14 -24.05 8.83 -0.86
N ASN A 15 -24.12 10.02 -1.48
CA ASN A 15 -25.00 10.24 -2.62
C ASN A 15 -24.45 9.50 -3.85
N GLY A 16 -23.15 9.59 -4.09
CA GLY A 16 -22.49 8.85 -5.17
C GLY A 16 -22.66 7.35 -5.06
N LYS A 17 -22.75 6.80 -3.84
CA LYS A 17 -23.10 5.39 -3.63
C LYS A 17 -24.48 5.07 -4.21
N VAL A 18 -25.49 5.85 -3.86
CA VAL A 18 -26.86 5.65 -4.33
C VAL A 18 -26.94 5.79 -5.86
N GLU A 19 -26.28 6.81 -6.40
CA GLU A 19 -26.24 7.02 -7.85
C GLU A 19 -25.53 5.85 -8.58
N THR A 20 -24.42 5.36 -8.04
CA THR A 20 -23.70 4.22 -8.61
C THR A 20 -24.54 2.95 -8.54
N GLN A 21 -25.24 2.69 -7.43
CA GLN A 21 -26.14 1.55 -7.31
C GLN A 21 -27.30 1.62 -8.34
N LYS A 22 -27.84 2.81 -8.56
CA LYS A 22 -28.86 3.04 -9.58
C LYS A 22 -28.30 2.77 -10.97
N LEU A 23 -27.13 3.34 -11.28
CA LEU A 23 -26.46 3.16 -12.58
C LEU A 23 -26.20 1.67 -12.89
N ILE A 24 -25.69 0.92 -11.91
CA ILE A 24 -25.48 -0.54 -12.06
C ILE A 24 -26.78 -1.28 -12.35
N LYS A 25 -27.89 -0.82 -11.76
CA LYS A 25 -29.19 -1.45 -11.96
C LYS A 25 -29.83 -1.12 -13.32
N GLU A 26 -29.64 0.10 -13.80
CA GLU A 26 -30.33 0.62 -14.97
C GLU A 26 -29.53 0.50 -16.26
N GLU A 27 -28.20 0.51 -16.19
CA GLU A 27 -27.31 0.56 -17.35
C GLU A 27 -26.57 -0.76 -17.58
N PRO A 28 -26.80 -1.48 -18.71
CA PRO A 28 -26.16 -2.78 -18.98
C PRO A 28 -24.63 -2.77 -18.93
N TRP A 29 -24.01 -1.70 -19.41
CA TRP A 29 -22.54 -1.58 -19.37
C TRP A 29 -22.00 -1.48 -17.94
N ALA A 30 -22.70 -0.74 -17.07
CA ALA A 30 -22.32 -0.60 -15.66
C ALA A 30 -22.49 -1.90 -14.90
N GLN A 31 -23.58 -2.61 -15.17
CA GLN A 31 -23.80 -3.96 -14.66
C GLN A 31 -22.69 -4.91 -15.08
N GLU A 32 -22.33 -4.94 -16.36
CA GLU A 32 -21.26 -5.81 -16.88
C GLU A 32 -19.91 -5.51 -16.20
N VAL A 33 -19.56 -4.23 -16.04
CA VAL A 33 -18.32 -3.83 -15.38
C VAL A 33 -18.32 -4.25 -13.90
N PHE A 34 -19.43 -4.05 -13.21
CA PHE A 34 -19.57 -4.44 -11.80
C PHE A 34 -19.47 -5.96 -11.62
N GLU A 35 -20.15 -6.75 -12.45
CA GLU A 35 -20.09 -8.21 -12.40
C GLU A 35 -18.69 -8.75 -12.72
N LYS A 36 -17.99 -8.17 -13.68
CA LYS A 36 -16.59 -8.53 -13.96
C LYS A 36 -15.67 -8.22 -12.77
N LEU A 37 -15.86 -7.07 -12.13
CA LEU A 37 -15.13 -6.70 -10.93
C LEU A 37 -15.40 -7.71 -9.81
N LYS A 38 -16.67 -8.03 -9.58
CA LYS A 38 -17.11 -8.99 -8.58
C LYS A 38 -16.50 -10.37 -8.82
N GLN A 39 -16.63 -10.91 -10.03
CA GLN A 39 -16.06 -12.23 -10.40
C GLN A 39 -14.54 -12.28 -10.20
N ARG A 40 -13.84 -11.24 -10.57
CA ARG A 40 -12.38 -11.14 -10.36
C ARG A 40 -12.02 -11.17 -8.88
N THR A 41 -12.76 -10.45 -8.04
CA THR A 41 -12.49 -10.34 -6.61
C THR A 41 -12.93 -11.59 -5.85
N ASP A 42 -14.05 -12.22 -6.24
CA ASP A 42 -14.57 -13.44 -5.63
C ASP A 42 -13.55 -14.58 -5.65
N ARG A 43 -12.73 -14.67 -6.70
CA ARG A 43 -11.66 -15.68 -6.78
C ARG A 43 -10.71 -15.66 -5.58
N TYR A 44 -10.55 -14.49 -4.96
CA TYR A 44 -9.69 -14.29 -3.79
C TYR A 44 -10.49 -14.27 -2.49
N ALA A 45 -11.65 -13.61 -2.48
CA ALA A 45 -12.51 -13.53 -1.31
C ALA A 45 -13.02 -14.91 -0.86
N ASP A 46 -13.33 -15.78 -1.80
CA ASP A 46 -13.83 -17.14 -1.51
C ASP A 46 -12.71 -18.08 -0.98
N ARG A 47 -11.45 -17.71 -1.14
CA ARG A 47 -10.30 -18.43 -0.53
C ARG A 47 -10.02 -18.01 0.92
N GLY A 48 -10.69 -16.97 1.38
CA GLY A 48 -10.48 -16.38 2.69
C GLY A 48 -9.35 -15.33 2.72
N PRO A 49 -9.40 -14.43 3.70
CA PRO A 49 -8.51 -13.26 3.76
C PRO A 49 -7.03 -13.64 3.89
N GLU A 50 -6.71 -14.69 4.63
CA GLU A 50 -5.33 -15.11 4.87
C GLU A 50 -4.64 -15.61 3.60
N TRP A 51 -5.41 -16.15 2.64
CA TRP A 51 -4.81 -16.64 1.41
C TRP A 51 -4.11 -15.54 0.63
N LEU A 52 -4.73 -14.37 0.49
CA LEU A 52 -4.15 -13.22 -0.21
C LEU A 52 -3.12 -12.51 0.65
N THR A 53 -3.43 -12.29 1.92
CA THR A 53 -2.58 -11.56 2.87
C THR A 53 -1.24 -12.26 3.07
N SER A 54 -1.22 -13.59 3.16
CA SER A 54 0.02 -14.36 3.29
C SER A 54 0.97 -14.25 2.09
N ARG A 55 0.49 -13.75 0.96
CA ARG A 55 1.28 -13.55 -0.25
C ARG A 55 1.83 -12.14 -0.41
N LEU A 56 1.48 -11.24 0.50
CA LEU A 56 2.17 -9.97 0.58
C LEU A 56 3.65 -10.24 0.74
N GLN A 57 4.43 -9.69 -0.18
CA GLN A 57 5.87 -9.85 -0.12
C GLN A 57 6.40 -8.97 1.00
N MET A 58 7.27 -9.54 1.83
CA MET A 58 7.68 -8.91 3.08
C MET A 58 6.49 -8.61 4.01
N TYR A 59 5.72 -9.65 4.27
CA TYR A 59 4.67 -9.65 5.25
C TYR A 59 5.26 -9.49 6.65
N TRP A 60 5.06 -8.34 7.25
CA TRP A 60 5.66 -8.05 8.53
C TRP A 60 4.74 -8.37 9.68
N LYS A 61 4.99 -9.49 10.31
CA LYS A 61 4.36 -9.84 11.59
C LYS A 61 5.09 -9.20 12.77
N THR A 62 6.32 -8.77 12.55
CA THR A 62 7.13 -8.11 13.55
C THR A 62 7.00 -6.61 13.44
N HIS A 63 7.03 -5.95 14.58
CA HIS A 63 7.09 -4.50 14.64
C HIS A 63 8.48 -4.05 14.24
N ALA A 64 8.51 -3.19 13.31
CA ALA A 64 9.63 -2.77 12.61
C ALA A 64 10.84 -2.42 13.26
N THR A 65 11.72 -2.28 12.47
CA THR A 65 13.07 -2.00 12.79
C THR A 65 13.63 -0.99 11.85
N GLU A 66 14.75 -0.45 12.20
CA GLU A 66 15.49 0.40 11.29
C GLU A 66 16.03 -0.42 10.13
N VAL A 67 15.79 0.08 8.93
CA VAL A 67 16.34 -0.49 7.71
C VAL A 67 17.29 0.54 7.12
N TYR A 68 18.53 0.15 6.95
CA TYR A 68 19.57 1.01 6.37
C TYR A 68 19.94 0.47 5.00
N ILE A 69 20.16 1.40 4.09
CA ILE A 69 20.79 1.11 2.83
C ILE A 69 22.29 1.29 3.01
N LYS A 70 23.04 0.25 2.77
CA LYS A 70 24.48 0.29 2.81
C LYS A 70 25.07 -0.24 1.53
N GLY A 71 25.58 0.64 0.71
CA GLY A 71 26.03 0.26 -0.62
C GLY A 71 24.90 -0.30 -1.46
N GLU A 72 25.03 -1.54 -1.86
CA GLU A 72 24.00 -2.24 -2.65
C GLU A 72 23.10 -3.15 -1.80
N TYR A 73 23.28 -3.13 -0.48
CA TYR A 73 22.60 -4.01 0.45
C TYR A 73 21.90 -3.22 1.55
N TYR A 74 20.87 -3.84 2.10
CA TYR A 74 20.20 -3.33 3.28
C TYR A 74 20.76 -3.99 4.52
N ASP A 75 21.08 -3.16 5.52
CA ASP A 75 21.43 -3.64 6.84
C ASP A 75 20.24 -3.48 7.79
N HIS A 76 20.06 -4.45 8.65
CA HIS A 76 19.17 -4.32 9.81
C HIS A 76 19.97 -3.85 10.99
N ALA A 77 19.54 -2.77 11.60
CA ALA A 77 20.16 -2.24 12.80
C ALA A 77 19.22 -2.36 13.98
N GLY A 78 19.53 -3.28 14.87
CA GLY A 78 18.92 -3.40 16.18
C GLY A 78 17.48 -3.85 16.23
N GLY A 79 17.05 -4.29 17.40
CA GLY A 79 15.65 -4.60 17.68
C GLY A 79 15.13 -5.88 17.04
N GLU A 80 13.82 -6.00 17.03
CA GLU A 80 13.11 -7.07 16.38
C GLU A 80 13.28 -6.95 14.85
N LYS A 81 13.70 -8.02 14.22
CA LYS A 81 14.03 -7.98 12.81
C LYS A 81 12.77 -7.84 11.97
N ALA A 82 12.63 -6.72 11.30
CA ALA A 82 11.78 -6.66 10.12
C ALA A 82 12.45 -7.38 8.96
N PRO A 83 11.69 -7.95 8.02
CA PRO A 83 12.26 -8.52 6.82
C PRO A 83 13.10 -7.51 6.07
N ALA A 84 14.29 -7.91 5.64
CA ALA A 84 15.11 -7.05 4.81
C ALA A 84 14.40 -6.81 3.48
N PRO A 85 14.20 -5.58 3.04
CA PRO A 85 13.78 -5.33 1.68
C PRO A 85 14.90 -5.81 0.76
N THR A 86 14.55 -6.74 -0.11
CA THR A 86 15.54 -7.33 -1.02
C THR A 86 15.46 -6.76 -2.42
N ALA A 87 14.37 -6.12 -2.75
CA ALA A 87 14.25 -5.43 -4.01
C ALA A 87 14.74 -3.99 -3.85
N MET A 88 15.93 -3.73 -4.32
CA MET A 88 16.42 -2.38 -4.51
C MET A 88 16.00 -1.88 -5.89
N ASN A 89 15.65 -0.62 -6.00
CA ASN A 89 15.66 0.00 -7.31
C ASN A 89 17.10 0.35 -7.68
N THR A 90 17.78 -0.58 -8.30
CA THR A 90 19.13 -0.37 -8.83
C THR A 90 19.13 0.43 -10.15
N GLY A 91 18.02 1.08 -10.50
CA GLY A 91 17.79 1.58 -11.84
C GLY A 91 17.35 0.49 -12.84
N ALA A 92 17.39 -0.77 -12.44
CA ALA A 92 16.87 -1.86 -13.25
C ALA A 92 15.36 -1.94 -13.07
N ARG A 93 14.63 -1.51 -14.07
CA ARG A 93 13.20 -1.75 -14.14
C ARG A 93 12.94 -3.24 -14.37
N SER A 94 11.75 -3.72 -14.02
CA SER A 94 11.41 -5.15 -14.19
C SER A 94 11.64 -5.68 -15.60
N HIS A 95 11.45 -4.85 -16.62
CA HIS A 95 11.71 -5.22 -18.01
C HIS A 95 13.21 -5.28 -18.36
N ALA A 96 14.09 -4.79 -17.51
CA ALA A 96 15.54 -4.89 -17.68
C ALA A 96 16.12 -6.15 -17.02
N THR A 97 15.30 -6.99 -16.43
CA THR A 97 15.71 -8.25 -15.83
C THR A 97 15.08 -9.42 -16.59
N ASN A 98 15.73 -10.56 -16.56
CA ASN A 98 15.18 -11.81 -17.13
C ASN A 98 14.24 -12.53 -16.15
N TYR A 99 14.02 -11.97 -14.98
CA TYR A 99 13.17 -12.58 -13.97
C TYR A 99 11.69 -12.46 -14.38
N VAL A 100 11.02 -13.59 -14.50
CA VAL A 100 9.61 -13.65 -14.85
C VAL A 100 8.78 -13.53 -13.57
N ARG A 101 7.92 -12.52 -13.51
CA ARG A 101 7.03 -12.34 -12.39
C ARG A 101 6.04 -13.52 -12.29
N PRO A 102 5.99 -14.24 -11.17
CA PRO A 102 5.01 -15.30 -10.97
C PRO A 102 3.59 -14.72 -10.84
N LYS A 103 2.60 -15.51 -11.19
CA LYS A 103 1.19 -15.20 -10.91
C LYS A 103 0.92 -15.35 -9.42
N LEU A 104 -0.07 -14.63 -8.90
CA LEU A 104 -0.44 -14.75 -7.48
C LEU A 104 -0.83 -16.17 -7.08
N GLU A 105 -1.49 -16.90 -8.00
CA GLU A 105 -1.91 -18.29 -7.77
C GLU A 105 -0.74 -19.24 -7.60
N ASP A 106 0.38 -18.94 -8.22
CA ASP A 106 1.59 -19.75 -8.19
C ASP A 106 2.49 -19.42 -6.98
N LEU A 107 2.25 -18.27 -6.33
CA LEU A 107 2.96 -17.89 -5.14
C LEU A 107 2.57 -18.76 -3.94
N LYS A 108 3.56 -19.15 -3.17
CA LYS A 108 3.35 -19.71 -1.82
C LYS A 108 3.26 -18.56 -0.80
N PRO A 109 2.79 -18.83 0.42
CA PRO A 109 2.89 -17.85 1.50
C PRO A 109 4.31 -17.34 1.67
N TYR A 110 4.45 -16.04 1.89
CA TYR A 110 5.76 -15.42 2.09
C TYR A 110 6.50 -16.02 3.29
N GLN A 111 7.79 -16.23 3.11
CA GLN A 111 8.67 -16.69 4.18
C GLN A 111 9.84 -15.73 4.35
N GLU A 112 10.10 -15.36 5.59
CA GLU A 112 11.23 -14.53 5.97
C GLU A 112 12.48 -15.36 6.21
N ASP A 113 13.63 -14.82 5.82
CA ASP A 113 14.93 -15.43 6.03
C ASP A 113 15.98 -14.35 6.29
N ALA A 114 16.99 -14.66 7.08
CA ALA A 114 18.07 -13.73 7.42
C ALA A 114 18.90 -13.27 6.20
N ARG A 115 18.86 -14.02 5.12
CA ARG A 115 19.55 -13.69 3.86
C ARG A 115 18.75 -12.74 2.96
N GLY A 116 17.50 -12.46 3.31
CA GLY A 116 16.60 -11.64 2.53
C GLY A 116 15.25 -12.30 2.32
N MET A 117 14.77 -12.31 1.10
CA MET A 117 13.42 -12.74 0.79
C MET A 117 13.41 -13.96 -0.12
N TYR A 118 12.48 -14.86 0.14
CA TYR A 118 12.13 -15.91 -0.78
C TYR A 118 10.83 -15.58 -1.50
N LEU A 119 10.87 -15.62 -2.81
CA LEU A 119 9.67 -15.76 -3.59
C LEU A 119 9.26 -17.22 -3.61
N ALA A 120 8.12 -17.49 -3.05
CA ALA A 120 7.57 -18.82 -3.05
C ALA A 120 6.76 -19.03 -4.34
N ASN A 121 7.43 -19.43 -5.39
CA ASN A 121 6.81 -19.68 -6.69
C ASN A 121 6.50 -21.15 -6.97
N GLY A 122 7.00 -22.05 -6.13
CA GLY A 122 6.78 -23.48 -6.27
C GLY A 122 7.50 -24.13 -7.45
N THR A 123 8.48 -23.46 -8.08
CA THR A 123 9.15 -23.91 -9.30
C THR A 123 10.38 -24.77 -9.06
N LEU A 124 10.91 -24.78 -7.84
CA LEU A 124 12.06 -25.58 -7.50
C LEU A 124 11.65 -26.97 -6.99
N GLU A 125 12.10 -28.01 -7.66
CA GLU A 125 11.87 -29.38 -7.25
C GLU A 125 12.43 -29.64 -5.84
N GLY A 126 11.60 -30.15 -4.96
CA GLY A 126 11.95 -30.42 -3.56
C GLY A 126 12.00 -29.17 -2.65
N SER A 127 11.81 -27.97 -3.19
CA SER A 127 11.73 -26.75 -2.41
C SER A 127 10.56 -25.88 -2.89
N PRO A 128 9.62 -25.50 -2.02
CA PRO A 128 8.55 -24.60 -2.40
C PRO A 128 8.99 -23.14 -2.53
N TYR A 129 10.26 -22.84 -2.23
CA TYR A 129 10.78 -21.48 -2.19
C TYR A 129 12.02 -21.31 -3.04
N GLU A 130 12.06 -20.19 -3.74
CA GLU A 130 13.24 -19.72 -4.46
C GLU A 130 13.76 -18.45 -3.80
N TRP A 131 15.03 -18.48 -3.41
CA TRP A 131 15.69 -17.27 -2.92
C TRP A 131 15.90 -16.30 -4.08
N VAL A 132 15.45 -15.05 -3.91
CA VAL A 132 15.59 -14.04 -4.95
C VAL A 132 16.61 -12.98 -4.58
N ASN A 133 17.45 -12.67 -5.55
CA ASN A 133 18.37 -11.57 -5.44
C ASN A 133 17.69 -10.30 -5.98
N SER A 134 17.68 -9.25 -5.19
CA SER A 134 17.09 -7.97 -5.56
C SER A 134 17.66 -7.38 -6.86
N ARG A 135 18.89 -7.65 -7.17
CA ARG A 135 19.51 -7.21 -8.43
C ARG A 135 18.91 -7.87 -9.68
N THR A 136 18.35 -9.05 -9.52
CA THR A 136 17.77 -9.80 -10.64
C THR A 136 16.26 -9.63 -10.75
N THR A 137 15.60 -9.26 -9.68
CA THR A 137 14.15 -9.10 -9.64
C THR A 137 13.65 -7.69 -9.96
N GLY A 138 14.52 -6.68 -9.81
CA GLY A 138 14.11 -5.28 -9.99
C GLY A 138 12.93 -4.91 -9.06
N ASN A 139 11.89 -4.32 -9.62
CA ASN A 139 10.70 -3.90 -8.86
C ASN A 139 9.55 -4.93 -8.86
N ILE A 140 9.82 -6.19 -9.19
CA ILE A 140 8.77 -7.24 -9.26
C ILE A 140 8.07 -7.43 -7.93
N ILE A 141 8.81 -7.33 -6.82
CA ILE A 141 8.26 -7.47 -5.47
C ILE A 141 7.22 -6.38 -5.18
N GLN A 142 7.55 -5.14 -5.50
CA GLN A 142 6.61 -4.03 -5.39
C GLN A 142 5.38 -4.27 -6.28
N SER A 143 5.59 -4.72 -7.50
CA SER A 143 4.49 -5.02 -8.42
C SER A 143 3.53 -6.09 -7.90
N ILE A 144 4.05 -7.11 -7.20
CA ILE A 144 3.22 -8.13 -6.55
C ILE A 144 2.38 -7.49 -5.44
N ASN A 145 2.98 -6.69 -4.58
CA ASN A 145 2.24 -6.02 -3.51
C ASN A 145 1.19 -5.04 -4.04
N VAL A 146 1.53 -4.26 -5.06
CA VAL A 146 0.58 -3.34 -5.69
C VAL A 146 -0.61 -4.08 -6.28
N GLU A 147 -0.41 -5.27 -6.88
CA GLU A 147 -1.51 -6.11 -7.34
C GLU A 147 -2.39 -6.60 -6.18
N ILE A 148 -1.78 -7.07 -5.08
CA ILE A 148 -2.53 -7.51 -3.89
C ILE A 148 -3.32 -6.35 -3.29
N LEU A 149 -2.71 -5.17 -3.16
CA LEU A 149 -3.38 -3.96 -2.69
C LEU A 149 -4.50 -3.52 -3.63
N GLY A 150 -4.33 -3.69 -4.93
CA GLY A 150 -5.36 -3.44 -5.93
C GLY A 150 -6.59 -4.34 -5.75
N ILE A 151 -6.36 -5.64 -5.50
CA ILE A 151 -7.44 -6.59 -5.21
C ILE A 151 -8.16 -6.22 -3.90
N ALA A 152 -7.41 -5.85 -2.88
CA ALA A 152 -7.97 -5.41 -1.60
C ALA A 152 -8.79 -4.12 -1.74
N ARG A 153 -8.34 -3.16 -2.57
CA ARG A 153 -9.10 -1.95 -2.91
C ARG A 153 -10.41 -2.30 -3.61
N ASP A 154 -10.37 -3.20 -4.56
CA ASP A 154 -11.56 -3.66 -5.29
C ASP A 154 -12.55 -4.35 -4.33
N ALA A 155 -12.04 -5.13 -3.38
CA ALA A 155 -12.85 -5.73 -2.32
C ALA A 155 -13.45 -4.66 -1.38
N ALA A 156 -12.71 -3.64 -0.99
CA ALA A 156 -13.23 -2.54 -0.19
C ALA A 156 -14.38 -1.80 -0.90
N PHE A 157 -14.24 -1.55 -2.21
CA PHE A 157 -15.32 -0.99 -3.01
C PHE A 157 -16.55 -1.91 -3.06
N LEU A 158 -16.36 -3.22 -3.28
CA LEU A 158 -17.46 -4.18 -3.27
C LEU A 158 -18.13 -4.25 -1.91
N TRP A 159 -17.39 -4.25 -0.81
CA TRP A 159 -17.96 -4.11 0.54
C TRP A 159 -18.84 -2.86 0.65
N TRP A 160 -18.29 -1.71 0.27
CA TRP A 160 -19.01 -0.44 0.33
C TRP A 160 -20.30 -0.48 -0.49
N MET A 161 -20.30 -1.11 -1.65
CA MET A 161 -21.46 -1.23 -2.54
C MET A 161 -22.50 -2.24 -2.05
N THR A 162 -22.06 -3.42 -1.58
CA THR A 162 -22.94 -4.57 -1.32
C THR A 162 -23.22 -4.85 0.15
N GLY A 163 -22.31 -4.47 1.05
CA GLY A 163 -22.35 -4.84 2.46
C GLY A 163 -21.95 -6.31 2.72
N GLU A 164 -21.45 -7.05 1.73
CA GLU A 164 -21.04 -8.44 1.90
C GLU A 164 -19.73 -8.54 2.69
N LYS A 165 -19.81 -9.08 3.91
CA LYS A 165 -18.70 -9.13 4.88
C LYS A 165 -17.42 -9.76 4.35
N LYS A 166 -17.51 -10.76 3.45
CA LYS A 166 -16.33 -11.41 2.87
C LYS A 166 -15.36 -10.44 2.19
N TYR A 167 -15.89 -9.37 1.59
CA TYR A 167 -15.08 -8.35 0.95
C TYR A 167 -14.41 -7.42 1.96
N ALA A 168 -15.14 -7.07 3.04
CA ALA A 168 -14.53 -6.31 4.12
C ALA A 168 -13.40 -7.08 4.80
N ASP A 169 -13.62 -8.37 5.09
CA ASP A 169 -12.63 -9.24 5.73
C ASP A 169 -11.36 -9.36 4.88
N LEU A 170 -11.53 -9.57 3.56
CA LEU A 170 -10.39 -9.62 2.63
C LEU A 170 -9.62 -8.30 2.59
N ALA A 171 -10.33 -7.18 2.40
CA ALA A 171 -9.73 -5.86 2.31
C ALA A 171 -9.02 -5.46 3.61
N ALA A 172 -9.69 -5.68 4.75
CA ALA A 172 -9.15 -5.33 6.06
C ALA A 172 -7.92 -6.15 6.43
N SER A 173 -7.89 -7.43 6.10
CA SER A 173 -6.73 -8.28 6.39
C SER A 173 -5.47 -7.80 5.67
N VAL A 174 -5.59 -7.51 4.38
CA VAL A 174 -4.48 -6.99 3.57
C VAL A 174 -4.07 -5.60 4.06
N PHE A 175 -5.03 -4.72 4.25
CA PHE A 175 -4.80 -3.34 4.67
C PHE A 175 -4.14 -3.25 6.05
N ASP A 176 -4.69 -3.94 7.04
CA ASP A 176 -4.17 -3.95 8.40
C ASP A 176 -2.72 -4.44 8.46
N THR A 177 -2.45 -5.54 7.75
CA THR A 177 -1.10 -6.10 7.69
C THR A 177 -0.11 -5.12 7.08
N TYR A 178 -0.45 -4.56 5.93
CA TYR A 178 0.45 -3.66 5.21
C TYR A 178 0.68 -2.35 5.98
N MET A 179 -0.39 -1.71 6.45
CA MET A 179 -0.30 -0.43 7.16
C MET A 179 0.36 -0.56 8.53
N THR A 180 0.11 -1.65 9.25
CA THR A 180 0.82 -1.94 10.51
C THR A 180 2.32 -2.10 10.25
N GLY A 181 2.70 -2.82 9.20
CA GLY A 181 4.10 -2.95 8.81
C GLY A 181 4.75 -1.60 8.49
N ILE A 182 4.08 -0.76 7.73
CA ILE A 182 4.56 0.60 7.42
C ILE A 182 4.67 1.46 8.68
N TYR A 183 3.69 1.41 9.57
CA TYR A 183 3.69 2.22 10.78
C TYR A 183 4.91 1.95 11.67
N TYR A 184 5.21 0.69 11.91
CA TYR A 184 6.32 0.31 12.79
C TYR A 184 7.67 0.35 12.10
N ARG A 185 7.73 0.26 10.78
CA ARG A 185 9.00 0.35 10.06
C ARG A 185 9.49 1.78 9.98
N ASN A 186 10.77 1.97 10.28
CA ASN A 186 11.40 3.26 10.04
C ASN A 186 11.59 3.51 8.54
N VAL A 187 11.54 4.79 8.17
CA VAL A 187 11.90 5.19 6.82
C VAL A 187 13.35 4.78 6.55
N PRO A 188 13.62 4.10 5.43
CA PRO A 188 14.97 3.71 5.10
C PRO A 188 15.90 4.89 4.98
N LYS A 189 17.10 4.77 5.53
CA LYS A 189 18.13 5.77 5.40
C LYS A 189 19.07 5.39 4.27
N ASP A 190 19.14 6.21 3.24
CA ASP A 190 20.14 6.05 2.21
C ASP A 190 21.48 6.66 2.71
N LEU A 191 22.39 5.78 3.04
CA LEU A 191 23.70 6.17 3.55
C LEU A 191 24.67 6.62 2.45
N ASN A 192 24.35 6.36 1.18
CA ASN A 192 25.22 6.66 0.07
C ASN A 192 24.86 7.90 -0.69
N HIS A 193 23.57 8.15 -0.87
CA HIS A 193 23.08 9.17 -1.79
C HIS A 193 22.33 10.31 -1.10
N GLY A 194 21.95 10.14 0.15
CA GLY A 194 21.22 11.13 0.92
C GLY A 194 19.87 11.52 0.32
N HIS A 195 19.31 10.71 -0.57
CA HIS A 195 18.13 11.06 -1.35
C HIS A 195 17.55 9.82 -2.03
N GLN A 196 16.38 9.87 -2.30
CA GLN A 196 15.51 8.87 -2.40
C GLN A 196 15.27 8.22 -3.61
N GLN A 197 16.17 8.05 -4.48
CA GLN A 197 16.04 7.24 -5.68
C GLN A 197 16.28 5.77 -5.43
N THR A 198 16.70 5.43 -4.23
CA THR A 198 16.87 4.04 -3.89
C THR A 198 15.59 3.54 -3.29
N LEU A 199 14.86 2.81 -4.09
CA LEU A 199 13.68 2.16 -3.65
C LEU A 199 14.02 1.08 -2.70
N VAL A 200 13.43 1.13 -1.57
CA VAL A 200 13.45 0.03 -0.64
C VAL A 200 12.34 -0.92 -0.99
N GLY A 201 12.44 -1.53 -2.13
CA GLY A 201 11.60 -2.58 -2.64
C GLY A 201 10.13 -2.52 -2.29
N MET A 202 9.78 -2.77 -1.09
CA MET A 202 8.49 -2.91 -0.67
C MET A 202 8.03 -2.18 0.42
N SER A 203 8.91 -1.48 1.09
CA SER A 203 8.52 -0.63 2.16
C SER A 203 7.84 0.61 1.65
N SER A 204 7.94 0.82 0.36
CA SER A 204 7.18 1.84 -0.31
C SER A 204 7.29 3.23 0.29
N PHE A 205 8.44 3.57 0.79
CA PHE A 205 8.75 4.95 1.12
C PHE A 205 9.46 5.67 -0.01
N GLU A 206 9.39 5.08 -1.20
CA GLU A 206 9.88 5.79 -2.36
C GLU A 206 8.96 6.97 -2.67
N VAL A 207 9.58 8.11 -2.89
CA VAL A 207 8.86 9.37 -3.11
C VAL A 207 8.38 9.57 -4.54
N ILE A 208 8.73 8.68 -5.45
CA ILE A 208 8.49 8.88 -6.88
C ILE A 208 7.43 7.96 -7.46
N HIS A 209 7.44 6.68 -7.09
CA HIS A 209 6.58 5.66 -7.70
C HIS A 209 5.69 4.96 -6.67
N GLU A 210 5.02 5.76 -5.84
CA GLU A 210 4.17 5.24 -4.77
C GLU A 210 2.81 4.72 -5.25
N ASP A 211 2.83 3.78 -6.15
CA ASP A 211 1.60 3.16 -6.65
C ASP A 211 0.76 2.50 -5.55
N ALA A 212 1.41 2.09 -4.45
CA ALA A 212 0.71 1.58 -3.28
C ALA A 212 -0.25 2.61 -2.68
N VAL A 213 0.11 3.89 -2.62
CA VAL A 213 -0.77 4.97 -2.12
C VAL A 213 -2.04 5.06 -2.95
N ASN A 214 -1.95 4.87 -4.27
CA ASN A 214 -3.11 4.90 -5.17
C ASN A 214 -4.12 3.78 -4.88
N ALA A 215 -3.69 2.69 -4.31
CA ALA A 215 -4.57 1.61 -3.87
C ALA A 215 -5.05 1.81 -2.43
N LEU A 216 -4.14 2.18 -1.52
CA LEU A 216 -4.41 2.27 -0.08
C LEU A 216 -5.37 3.39 0.30
N VAL A 217 -5.28 4.54 -0.35
CA VAL A 217 -6.15 5.69 -0.05
C VAL A 217 -7.62 5.38 -0.34
N PRO A 218 -8.02 4.97 -1.56
CA PRO A 218 -9.41 4.61 -1.80
C PRO A 218 -9.84 3.35 -1.03
N LEU A 219 -8.94 2.40 -0.78
CA LEU A 219 -9.23 1.24 0.05
C LEU A 219 -9.63 1.67 1.46
N TYR A 220 -8.83 2.53 2.10
CA TYR A 220 -9.12 3.06 3.43
C TYR A 220 -10.46 3.80 3.46
N ASP A 221 -10.73 4.68 2.48
CA ASP A 221 -11.94 5.48 2.45
C ASP A 221 -13.20 4.61 2.28
N PHE A 222 -13.19 3.62 1.37
CA PHE A 222 -14.31 2.69 1.21
C PHE A 222 -14.52 1.75 2.41
N LEU A 223 -13.45 1.44 3.13
CA LEU A 223 -13.48 0.52 4.26
C LEU A 223 -13.63 1.22 5.61
N TYR A 224 -13.65 2.55 5.63
CA TYR A 224 -13.54 3.37 6.84
C TYR A 224 -14.51 2.97 7.95
N ASP A 225 -15.79 2.82 7.64
CA ASP A 225 -16.80 2.48 8.64
C ASP A 225 -16.56 1.09 9.25
N TYR A 226 -16.13 0.15 8.43
CA TYR A 226 -15.72 -1.18 8.90
C TYR A 226 -14.51 -1.10 9.83
N LEU A 227 -13.45 -0.41 9.41
CA LEU A 227 -12.24 -0.25 10.22
C LEU A 227 -12.52 0.46 11.53
N LYS A 228 -13.35 1.49 11.52
CA LYS A 228 -13.73 2.23 12.71
C LYS A 228 -14.50 1.39 13.72
N THR A 229 -15.23 0.37 13.26
CA THR A 229 -16.01 -0.53 14.12
C THR A 229 -15.16 -1.73 14.57
N ASP A 230 -14.54 -2.43 13.61
CA ASP A 230 -13.89 -3.72 13.85
C ASP A 230 -12.39 -3.61 14.16
N LYS A 231 -11.77 -2.46 13.90
CA LYS A 231 -10.35 -2.16 14.11
C LYS A 231 -10.14 -0.79 14.76
N ALA A 232 -11.05 -0.40 15.63
CA ALA A 232 -11.04 0.92 16.27
C ALA A 232 -9.73 1.23 16.99
N ASP A 233 -9.11 0.24 17.61
CA ASP A 233 -7.83 0.31 18.31
C ASP A 233 -6.63 0.55 17.39
N LYS A 234 -6.79 0.38 16.08
CA LYS A 234 -5.73 0.56 15.08
C LYS A 234 -5.87 1.82 14.23
N MET A 235 -6.90 2.61 14.42
CA MET A 235 -7.11 3.80 13.60
C MET A 235 -5.95 4.80 13.67
N ASP A 236 -5.34 4.97 14.84
CA ASP A 236 -4.15 5.81 15.02
C ASP A 236 -2.91 5.24 14.30
N ILE A 237 -2.79 3.92 14.25
CA ILE A 237 -1.71 3.23 13.50
C ILE A 237 -1.86 3.52 12.01
N TYR A 238 -3.08 3.40 11.47
CA TYR A 238 -3.33 3.66 10.06
C TYR A 238 -3.09 5.12 9.68
N ALA A 239 -3.63 6.04 10.47
CA ALA A 239 -3.37 7.47 10.29
C ALA A 239 -1.87 7.78 10.40
N GLY A 240 -1.19 7.21 11.39
CA GLY A 240 0.25 7.38 11.59
C GLY A 240 1.07 6.86 10.41
N ALA A 241 0.70 5.75 9.81
CA ALA A 241 1.35 5.22 8.62
C ALA A 241 1.20 6.15 7.40
N PHE A 242 -0.01 6.66 7.16
CA PHE A 242 -0.25 7.65 6.10
C PHE A 242 0.53 8.94 6.32
N LYS A 243 0.54 9.46 7.56
CA LYS A 243 1.29 10.67 7.92
C LYS A 243 2.80 10.47 7.72
N LYS A 244 3.34 9.34 8.18
CA LYS A 244 4.74 8.98 7.95
C LYS A 244 5.11 8.99 6.47
N TRP A 245 4.22 8.50 5.62
CA TRP A 245 4.40 8.52 4.18
C TRP A 245 4.43 9.94 3.62
N ALA A 246 3.43 10.74 3.95
CA ALA A 246 3.36 12.12 3.52
C ALA A 246 4.56 12.94 4.01
N ASP A 247 4.93 12.83 5.30
CA ASP A 247 6.08 13.50 5.87
C ASP A 247 7.38 13.09 5.16
N ASN A 248 7.56 11.80 4.84
CA ASN A 248 8.73 11.37 4.09
C ASN A 248 8.80 11.99 2.68
N ILE A 249 7.66 12.10 1.99
CA ILE A 249 7.62 12.77 0.69
C ILE A 249 7.96 14.25 0.84
N ILE A 250 7.48 14.92 1.89
CA ILE A 250 7.77 16.31 2.17
C ILE A 250 9.25 16.52 2.43
N ASP A 251 9.84 15.66 3.27
CA ASP A 251 11.23 15.82 3.73
C ASP A 251 12.27 15.44 2.67
N ASN A 252 11.93 14.48 1.83
CA ASN A 252 12.85 13.82 0.91
C ASN A 252 12.43 13.85 -0.55
N GLY A 253 11.36 14.53 -0.88
CA GLY A 253 10.84 14.59 -2.25
C GLY A 253 11.74 15.36 -3.21
N VAL A 254 11.43 15.26 -4.49
CA VAL A 254 12.15 15.94 -5.57
C VAL A 254 11.42 17.22 -5.95
N PRO A 255 11.93 18.42 -5.59
CA PRO A 255 11.16 19.65 -5.69
C PRO A 255 11.07 20.24 -7.11
N HIS A 256 11.94 19.86 -8.03
CA HIS A 256 12.17 20.62 -9.27
C HIS A 256 11.98 19.85 -10.58
N ASN A 257 11.11 18.86 -10.64
CA ASN A 257 10.78 18.18 -11.91
C ASN A 257 9.32 17.71 -11.94
N ASN A 258 8.94 17.02 -13.02
CA ASN A 258 7.58 16.47 -13.16
C ASN A 258 7.18 15.45 -12.08
N TRP A 259 8.12 14.90 -11.34
CA TRP A 259 7.82 14.00 -10.22
C TRP A 259 7.18 14.74 -9.04
N ASN A 260 7.46 16.02 -8.90
CA ASN A 260 6.80 16.85 -7.89
C ASN A 260 5.27 16.81 -8.00
N LEU A 261 4.72 16.76 -9.21
CA LEU A 261 3.26 16.64 -9.39
C LEU A 261 2.71 15.31 -8.87
N MET A 262 3.46 14.22 -9.04
CA MET A 262 3.07 12.91 -8.48
C MET A 262 3.14 12.91 -6.98
N GLN A 263 4.19 13.47 -6.41
CA GLN A 263 4.37 13.62 -4.97
C GLN A 263 3.28 14.49 -4.35
N ALA A 264 2.98 15.62 -4.97
CA ALA A 264 1.88 16.50 -4.55
C ALA A 264 0.53 15.75 -4.57
N ARG A 265 0.29 14.92 -5.58
CA ARG A 265 -0.91 14.08 -5.64
C ARG A 265 -0.99 13.10 -4.47
N TYR A 266 0.11 12.43 -4.12
CA TYR A 266 0.12 11.50 -3.00
C TYR A 266 -0.14 12.18 -1.66
N ILE A 267 0.53 13.30 -1.41
CA ILE A 267 0.30 14.09 -0.18
C ILE A 267 -1.15 14.59 -0.12
N MET A 268 -1.67 15.12 -1.23
CA MET A 268 -3.05 15.57 -1.32
C MET A 268 -4.04 14.42 -1.06
N SER A 269 -3.82 13.26 -1.69
CA SER A 269 -4.69 12.09 -1.52
C SER A 269 -4.71 11.62 -0.06
N ILE A 270 -3.56 11.59 0.59
CA ILE A 270 -3.44 11.26 2.02
C ILE A 270 -4.17 12.32 2.86
N GLY A 271 -3.97 13.60 2.58
CA GLY A 271 -4.66 14.69 3.28
C GLY A 271 -6.18 14.58 3.18
N MET A 272 -6.71 14.14 2.04
CA MET A 272 -8.16 14.00 1.83
C MET A 272 -8.80 12.92 2.70
N ILE A 273 -8.06 11.91 3.14
CA ILE A 273 -8.61 10.80 3.93
C ILE A 273 -8.30 10.91 5.43
N LEU A 274 -7.36 11.76 5.84
CA LEU A 274 -7.05 11.98 7.25
C LEU A 274 -8.15 12.83 7.91
N GLU A 275 -8.31 12.65 9.21
CA GLU A 275 -9.18 13.53 10.01
C GLU A 275 -8.62 14.95 10.05
N SER A 276 -9.41 15.88 10.59
CA SER A 276 -8.99 17.28 10.71
C SER A 276 -7.72 17.45 11.57
N ASP A 277 -6.99 18.52 11.38
CA ASP A 277 -5.79 18.85 12.15
C ASP A 277 -6.04 18.81 13.66
N ALA A 278 -7.25 19.21 14.09
CA ALA A 278 -7.63 19.21 15.49
C ALA A 278 -7.67 17.80 16.12
N SER A 279 -7.83 16.76 15.31
CA SER A 279 -7.93 15.37 15.76
C SER A 279 -6.58 14.79 16.15
N TYR A 280 -5.47 15.43 15.79
CA TYR A 280 -4.12 14.92 16.03
C TYR A 280 -3.34 15.83 17.02
N PRO A 281 -2.55 15.21 17.93
CA PRO A 281 -1.75 15.99 18.89
C PRO A 281 -0.76 16.98 18.24
N ASP A 282 -0.15 16.57 17.13
CA ASP A 282 0.82 17.36 16.36
C ASP A 282 0.17 18.37 15.39
N LYS A 283 -1.16 18.41 15.34
CA LYS A 283 -1.92 19.29 14.44
C LYS A 283 -1.59 19.10 12.95
N LYS A 284 -1.14 17.91 12.59
CA LYS A 284 -0.91 17.52 11.22
C LYS A 284 -2.00 16.53 10.79
N GLY A 285 -3.09 17.03 10.32
CA GLY A 285 -4.22 16.27 9.76
C GLY A 285 -4.43 16.59 8.29
N GLY A 286 -5.65 16.42 7.85
CA GLY A 286 -6.00 16.61 6.45
C GLY A 286 -5.77 18.02 5.94
N GLU A 287 -6.14 19.05 6.73
CA GLU A 287 -5.94 20.43 6.33
C GLU A 287 -4.47 20.80 6.19
N TYR A 288 -3.60 20.30 7.09
CA TYR A 288 -2.16 20.53 7.05
C TYR A 288 -1.53 20.02 5.75
N TYR A 289 -1.82 18.78 5.34
CA TYR A 289 -1.24 18.21 4.13
C TYR A 289 -1.80 18.82 2.86
N ILE A 290 -3.10 19.16 2.84
CA ILE A 290 -3.72 19.88 1.72
C ILE A 290 -3.13 21.28 1.59
N ASP A 291 -2.99 22.02 2.70
CA ASP A 291 -2.39 23.34 2.71
C ASP A 291 -0.92 23.33 2.24
N TYR A 292 -0.18 22.29 2.66
CA TYR A 292 1.19 22.10 2.20
C TYR A 292 1.26 22.04 0.66
N VAL A 293 0.43 21.22 0.04
CA VAL A 293 0.43 21.08 -1.43
C VAL A 293 0.00 22.36 -2.12
N LEU A 294 -1.04 23.03 -1.62
CA LEU A 294 -1.60 24.21 -2.29
C LEU A 294 -0.78 25.49 -2.10
N ASN A 295 -0.06 25.62 -0.99
CA ASN A 295 0.54 26.90 -0.60
C ASN A 295 2.04 26.84 -0.32
N ARG A 296 2.62 25.65 -0.15
CA ARG A 296 4.01 25.51 0.30
C ARG A 296 4.89 24.64 -0.60
N SER A 297 4.32 23.96 -1.56
CA SER A 297 5.05 23.01 -2.44
C SER A 297 5.71 23.69 -3.65
N SER A 298 6.06 24.94 -3.55
CA SER A 298 6.74 25.70 -4.61
C SER A 298 8.24 25.81 -4.39
#